data_fe942ced6cb817c0fbcf76fdfe63348e
#
_entry.id   fe942ced6cb817c0fbcf76fdfe63348e
#
_cell.length_a   1.000
_cell.length_b   1.000
_cell.length_c   1.000
_cell.angle_alpha   90.00
_cell.angle_beta   90.00
_cell.angle_gamma   90.00
#
_symmetry.space_group_name_H-M   'P 1'
#
loop_
_entity.id
_entity.type
_entity.pdbx_description
1 polymer ?
#
loop_
_entity_poly.entity_id
_entity_poly.type
_entity_poly.pdbx_seq_one_letter_code
_entity_poly.pdbx_strand_id
1 'polypeptide(L)'
;MPNALKVIVEKPHEQRLVDLGVRSWPIWTKEVSSFDWQYDEKEVCLFLEGEVTLKTPFESVSFGKGDLVTFPQGLRCTWHVKKPVRKHYKFGDA
;
A
#
# COMPACT_ATOMS: atom_id res chain seq x y z
N MET A 1 15.25 17.20 10.01
CA MET A 1 14.62 16.86 9.66
C MET A 1 14.04 15.87 9.72
N PRO A 2 13.76 15.60 10.18
CA PRO A 2 13.36 14.36 10.17
C PRO A 2 12.31 14.12 9.32
N ASN A 3 12.37 13.10 8.81
CA ASN A 3 11.50 12.75 7.79
C ASN A 3 10.27 12.14 8.34
N ALA A 4 9.19 12.76 8.14
CA ALA A 4 7.94 12.07 8.33
C ALA A 4 7.93 10.89 7.36
N LEU A 5 7.54 9.73 7.86
CA LEU A 5 7.40 8.54 7.02
C LEU A 5 6.08 8.66 6.27
N LYS A 6 6.16 9.01 5.02
CA LYS A 6 4.97 9.28 4.22
C LYS A 6 4.61 8.13 3.30
N VAL A 7 3.31 7.87 3.22
CA VAL A 7 2.75 6.94 2.26
C VAL A 7 2.62 7.67 0.93
N ILE A 8 3.06 7.04 -0.15
CA ILE A 8 2.97 7.62 -1.49
C ILE A 8 1.91 6.88 -2.27
N VAL A 9 0.89 7.62 -2.73
CA VAL A 9 -0.20 7.06 -3.52
C VAL A 9 -0.10 7.60 -4.93
N GLU A 10 -0.04 6.70 -5.92
CA GLU A 10 0.08 7.05 -7.33
C GLU A 10 -1.09 6.49 -8.12
N LYS A 11 -1.44 7.19 -9.20
CA LYS A 11 -2.37 6.70 -10.22
C LYS A 11 -1.52 6.30 -11.43
N PRO A 12 -1.01 5.07 -11.47
CA PRO A 12 0.01 4.70 -12.45
C PRO A 12 -0.53 4.54 -13.87
N HIS A 13 0.33 4.84 -14.83
CA HIS A 13 0.08 4.47 -16.23
C HIS A 13 0.44 3.01 -16.41
N GLU A 14 -0.11 2.39 -17.45
CA GLU A 14 0.15 0.98 -17.74
C GLU A 14 1.64 0.70 -17.92
N GLN A 15 2.37 1.58 -18.60
CA GLN A 15 3.79 1.37 -18.82
C GLN A 15 4.58 1.27 -17.50
N ARG A 16 4.21 2.06 -16.51
CA ARG A 16 4.85 1.98 -15.20
C ARG A 16 4.64 0.62 -14.55
N LEU A 17 3.44 0.08 -14.68
CA LEU A 17 3.13 -1.24 -14.12
C LEU A 17 3.91 -2.34 -14.84
N VAL A 18 4.03 -2.22 -16.16
CA VAL A 18 4.81 -3.17 -16.96
C VAL A 18 6.28 -3.12 -16.54
N ASP A 19 6.82 -1.89 -16.41
CA ASP A 19 8.23 -1.71 -16.04
C ASP A 19 8.54 -2.27 -14.66
N LEU A 20 7.60 -2.19 -13.74
CA LEU A 20 7.76 -2.74 -12.39
C LEU A 20 7.56 -4.25 -12.35
N GLY A 21 6.91 -4.84 -13.36
CA GLY A 21 6.58 -6.26 -13.36
C GLY A 21 5.54 -6.62 -12.32
N VAL A 22 4.65 -5.68 -12.01
CA VAL A 22 3.67 -5.83 -10.92
C VAL A 22 2.87 -7.11 -11.01
N ARG A 23 2.49 -7.52 -12.22
CA ARG A 23 1.59 -8.68 -12.38
C ARG A 23 2.26 -10.01 -12.08
N SER A 24 3.58 -10.00 -11.87
CA SER A 24 4.32 -11.19 -11.43
C SER A 24 4.46 -11.25 -9.91
N TRP A 25 4.06 -10.18 -9.22
CA TRP A 25 4.16 -10.13 -7.76
C TRP A 25 3.07 -10.99 -7.11
N PRO A 26 3.30 -11.48 -5.88
CA PRO A 26 2.28 -12.24 -5.17
C PRO A 26 1.04 -11.39 -4.86
N ILE A 27 -0.04 -12.06 -4.53
CA ILE A 27 -1.33 -11.45 -4.21
C ILE A 27 -1.64 -11.67 -2.73
N TRP A 28 -2.18 -10.63 -2.10
CA TRP A 28 -2.66 -10.67 -0.73
C TRP A 28 -4.10 -10.16 -0.71
N THR A 29 -4.92 -10.81 0.10
CA THR A 29 -6.32 -10.43 0.25
C THR A 29 -6.65 -10.21 1.72
N LYS A 30 -7.65 -9.36 1.96
CA LYS A 30 -8.10 -9.07 3.32
C LYS A 30 -9.56 -8.65 3.30
N GLU A 31 -10.35 -9.20 4.22
CA GLU A 31 -11.74 -8.80 4.35
C GLU A 31 -11.86 -7.45 5.08
N VAL A 32 -13.05 -6.88 5.10
CA VAL A 32 -13.36 -5.67 5.86
C VAL A 32 -12.94 -5.91 7.31
N SER A 33 -12.08 -5.00 7.82
CA SER A 33 -11.47 -5.19 9.14
C SER A 33 -10.68 -3.94 9.52
N SER A 34 -10.21 -3.92 10.77
CA SER A 34 -9.27 -2.90 11.24
C SER A 34 -8.17 -3.62 11.98
N PHE A 35 -6.93 -3.23 11.72
CA PHE A 35 -5.80 -3.85 12.38
C PHE A 35 -4.59 -2.92 12.35
N ASP A 36 -3.70 -3.10 13.34
CA ASP A 36 -2.44 -2.36 13.40
C ASP A 36 -1.38 -3.10 12.61
N TRP A 37 -0.46 -2.35 12.01
CA TRP A 37 0.62 -2.92 11.23
C TRP A 37 1.88 -2.09 11.35
N GLN A 38 3.03 -2.75 11.25
CA GLN A 38 4.32 -2.08 11.22
C GLN A 38 5.12 -2.64 10.04
N TYR A 39 5.72 -1.75 9.27
CA TYR A 39 6.49 -2.13 8.08
C TYR A 39 7.96 -2.31 8.45
N ASP A 40 8.43 -3.55 8.47
CA ASP A 40 9.84 -3.84 8.71
C ASP A 40 10.67 -3.58 7.47
N GLU A 41 10.03 -3.57 6.31
CA GLU A 41 10.63 -3.25 5.03
C GLU A 41 9.69 -2.34 4.25
N LYS A 42 10.24 -1.61 3.28
CA LYS A 42 9.43 -0.87 2.33
C LYS A 42 8.53 -1.86 1.58
N GLU A 43 7.29 -1.50 1.35
CA GLU A 43 6.35 -2.31 0.58
C GLU A 43 5.73 -1.47 -0.53
N VAL A 44 5.64 -2.03 -1.75
CA VAL A 44 4.93 -1.41 -2.86
C VAL A 44 3.78 -2.32 -3.23
N CYS A 45 2.59 -1.75 -3.39
CA CYS A 45 1.36 -2.51 -3.66
C CYS A 45 0.59 -1.91 -4.83
N LEU A 46 0.06 -2.78 -5.70
CA LEU A 46 -0.95 -2.36 -6.66
C LEU A 46 -2.29 -2.92 -6.20
N PHE A 47 -3.24 -2.04 -5.89
CA PHE A 47 -4.55 -2.44 -5.43
C PHE A 47 -5.45 -2.79 -6.62
N LEU A 48 -5.85 -4.05 -6.68
CA LEU A 48 -6.75 -4.55 -7.72
C LEU A 48 -8.20 -4.34 -7.34
N GLU A 49 -8.49 -4.43 -6.04
CA GLU A 49 -9.82 -4.25 -5.47
C GLU A 49 -9.68 -3.72 -4.07
N GLY A 50 -10.70 -3.02 -3.60
CA GLY A 50 -10.79 -2.61 -2.22
C GLY A 50 -10.78 -1.12 -1.98
N GLU A 51 -10.97 -0.77 -0.72
CA GLU A 51 -10.91 0.60 -0.26
C GLU A 51 -10.38 0.59 1.16
N VAL A 52 -9.38 1.41 1.42
CA VAL A 52 -8.69 1.45 2.70
C VAL A 52 -8.48 2.89 3.14
N THR A 53 -8.66 3.14 4.43
CA THR A 53 -8.15 4.36 5.06
C THR A 53 -7.05 3.92 6.00
N LEU A 54 -5.86 4.50 5.80
CA LEU A 54 -4.69 4.21 6.61
C LEU A 54 -4.43 5.38 7.53
N LYS A 55 -4.25 5.10 8.83
CA LYS A 55 -3.90 6.14 9.80
C LYS A 55 -2.49 5.91 10.29
N THR A 56 -1.68 6.96 10.25
CA THR A 56 -0.31 6.94 10.75
C THR A 56 -0.15 8.06 11.77
N PRO A 57 0.97 8.13 12.50
CA PRO A 57 1.21 9.25 13.41
C PRO A 57 1.31 10.60 12.69
N PHE A 58 1.48 10.57 11.35
CA PHE A 58 1.75 11.79 10.57
C PHE A 58 0.58 12.22 9.70
N GLU A 59 -0.30 11.28 9.30
CA GLU A 59 -1.34 11.57 8.33
C GLU A 59 -2.43 10.50 8.29
N SER A 60 -3.50 10.82 7.61
CA SER A 60 -4.55 9.86 7.27
C SER A 60 -4.63 9.82 5.75
N VAL A 61 -4.54 8.62 5.16
CA VAL A 61 -4.45 8.45 3.72
C VAL A 61 -5.47 7.42 3.27
N SER A 62 -6.18 7.71 2.19
CA SER A 62 -7.13 6.75 1.61
C SER A 62 -6.68 6.34 0.23
N PHE A 63 -6.86 5.06 -0.07
CA PHE A 63 -6.50 4.50 -1.37
C PHE A 63 -7.35 3.27 -1.65
N GLY A 64 -7.31 2.81 -2.88
CA GLY A 64 -8.09 1.66 -3.29
C GLY A 64 -7.81 1.24 -4.72
N LYS A 65 -8.80 0.62 -5.34
CA LYS A 65 -8.68 0.04 -6.68
C LYS A 65 -7.99 0.99 -7.64
N GLY A 66 -6.93 0.48 -8.29
CA GLY A 66 -6.18 1.22 -9.29
C GLY A 66 -4.99 1.99 -8.76
N ASP A 67 -4.83 2.06 -7.44
CA ASP A 67 -3.75 2.83 -6.84
C ASP A 67 -2.49 1.99 -6.67
N LEU A 68 -1.34 2.61 -6.96
CA LEU A 68 -0.04 2.06 -6.65
C LEU A 68 0.45 2.78 -5.40
N VAL A 69 0.63 2.05 -4.31
CA VAL A 69 0.91 2.65 -3.00
C VAL A 69 2.25 2.17 -2.49
N THR A 70 3.09 3.10 -2.03
CA THR A 70 4.38 2.79 -1.43
C THR A 70 4.33 3.11 0.06
N PHE A 71 4.60 2.10 0.88
CA PHE A 71 4.66 2.22 2.33
C PHE A 71 6.13 2.22 2.75
N PRO A 72 6.61 3.26 3.45
CA PRO A 72 8.03 3.33 3.82
C PRO A 72 8.38 2.35 4.93
N GLN A 73 9.63 1.90 4.95
CA GLN A 73 10.16 1.08 6.03
C GLN A 73 10.06 1.84 7.35
N GLY A 74 9.67 1.15 8.40
CA GLY A 74 9.57 1.74 9.74
C GLY A 74 8.22 2.36 10.07
N LEU A 75 7.32 2.42 9.10
CA LEU A 75 6.01 3.03 9.32
C LEU A 75 5.15 2.16 10.24
N ARG A 76 4.55 2.79 11.25
CA ARG A 76 3.51 2.19 12.08
C ARG A 76 2.19 2.81 11.67
N CYS A 77 1.17 1.98 11.54
CA CYS A 77 -0.11 2.47 11.04
C CYS A 77 -1.25 1.56 11.48
N THR A 78 -2.46 2.07 11.28
CA THR A 78 -3.68 1.29 11.47
C THR A 78 -4.41 1.24 10.13
N TRP A 79 -4.70 0.04 9.69
CA TRP A 79 -5.47 -0.22 8.48
C TRP A 79 -6.96 -0.27 8.82
N HIS A 80 -7.77 0.50 8.09
CA HIS A 80 -9.21 0.38 8.15
C HIS A 80 -9.66 -0.07 6.76
N VAL A 81 -9.87 -1.36 6.60
CA VAL A 81 -10.31 -1.94 5.33
C VAL A 81 -11.82 -1.77 5.24
N LYS A 82 -12.26 -0.90 4.34
CA LYS A 82 -13.67 -0.57 4.17
C LYS A 82 -14.36 -1.43 3.14
N LYS A 83 -13.61 -1.91 2.15
CA LYS A 83 -14.07 -2.88 1.15
C LYS A 83 -12.98 -3.92 1.01
N PRO A 84 -13.33 -5.20 0.78
CA PRO A 84 -12.34 -6.27 0.71
C PRO A 84 -11.22 -5.94 -0.26
N VAL A 85 -10.00 -6.17 0.20
CA VAL A 85 -8.77 -5.82 -0.53
C VAL A 85 -8.22 -7.02 -1.28
N ARG A 86 -7.74 -6.76 -2.50
CA ARG A 86 -6.94 -7.69 -3.26
C ARG A 86 -5.84 -6.87 -3.91
N LYS A 87 -4.58 -7.22 -3.63
CA LYS A 87 -3.45 -6.44 -4.12
C LYS A 87 -2.26 -7.30 -4.48
N HIS A 88 -1.47 -6.84 -5.47
CA HIS A 88 -0.13 -7.34 -5.69
C HIS A 88 0.79 -6.60 -4.74
N TYR A 89 1.82 -7.28 -4.21
CA TYR A 89 2.74 -6.61 -3.30
C TYR A 89 4.17 -7.08 -3.49
N LYS A 90 5.11 -6.21 -3.11
CA LYS A 90 6.52 -6.52 -3.12
C LYS A 90 7.21 -5.79 -1.98
N PHE A 91 8.03 -6.51 -1.23
CA PHE A 91 8.82 -5.93 -0.15
C PHE A 91 10.23 -5.65 -0.60
N GLY A 92 10.87 -4.65 0.04
CA GLY A 92 12.25 -4.30 -0.19
C GLY A 92 12.42 -3.33 -1.34
N ASP A 93 13.70 -2.95 -1.55
CA ASP A 93 14.07 -2.07 -2.64
C ASP A 93 14.46 -2.93 -3.83
N ALA A 94 13.58 -3.04 -4.74
CA ALA A 94 13.87 -3.89 -5.89
C ALA A 94 13.94 -3.06 -7.15
#